data_a36e970b8f7ea3756ba29957c8f9be47
#
_entry.id   a36e970b8f7ea3756ba29957c8f9be47
#
_cell.length_a   1.000
_cell.length_b   1.000
_cell.length_c   1.000
_cell.angle_alpha   90.00
_cell.angle_beta   90.00
_cell.angle_gamma   90.00
#
_symmetry.space_group_name_H-M   'P 1'
#
loop_
_entity.id
_entity.type
_entity.pdbx_description
1 polymer ?
#
loop_
_entity_poly.entity_id
_entity_poly.type
_entity_poly.pdbx_seq_one_letter_code
_entity_poly.pdbx_strand_id
1 'polypeptide(L)'
;MDDDAIEIPITDTLDLHPFRPAEVRDVAREYLLEAHARGFTQVRLIHGRGIGVQREGIRALLSSLEIVIDFHDADASGGGWGSTVVLLAEPKE
;
A
#
# COMPACT_ATOMS: atom_id res chain seq x y z
N MET A 1 0.41 23.82 -16.18
CA MET A 1 0.52 23.08 -15.71
C MET A 1 0.30 22.09 -16.31
N ASP A 2 0.44 21.29 -16.07
CA ASP A 2 0.26 20.34 -16.54
C ASP A 2 -0.85 19.80 -16.28
N ASP A 3 -1.56 19.97 -16.68
CA ASP A 3 -2.69 19.60 -16.55
C ASP A 3 -2.89 18.30 -16.96
N ASP A 4 -2.02 17.71 -17.46
CA ASP A 4 -2.13 16.43 -17.77
C ASP A 4 -1.99 15.60 -16.61
N ALA A 5 -1.57 16.09 -15.54
CA ALA A 5 -1.36 15.30 -14.36
C ALA A 5 -2.69 14.82 -13.88
N ILE A 6 -2.90 13.56 -13.91
CA ILE A 6 -4.08 12.99 -13.35
C ILE A 6 -3.83 12.84 -11.89
N GLU A 7 -4.57 13.55 -11.09
CA GLU A 7 -4.42 13.41 -9.70
C GLU A 7 -5.19 12.25 -9.25
N ILE A 8 -4.55 11.25 -8.71
CA ILE A 8 -5.23 10.09 -8.16
C ILE A 8 -5.50 10.41 -6.71
N PRO A 9 -6.76 10.46 -6.28
CA PRO A 9 -7.04 10.77 -4.89
C PRO A 9 -6.40 9.74 -3.99
N ILE A 10 -5.81 10.18 -2.91
CA ILE A 10 -5.23 9.27 -1.93
C ILE A 10 -6.34 8.86 -0.98
N THR A 11 -6.69 7.60 -1.01
CA THR A 11 -7.69 7.06 -0.12
C THR A 11 -7.04 5.97 0.72
N ASP A 12 -7.81 5.31 1.54
CA ASP A 12 -7.26 4.30 2.44
C ASP A 12 -7.05 2.95 1.75
N THR A 13 -7.21 2.87 0.46
CA THR A 13 -7.03 1.62 -0.27
C THR A 13 -6.30 1.89 -1.58
N LEU A 14 -5.30 1.08 -1.86
CA LEU A 14 -4.58 1.17 -3.13
C LEU A 14 -4.66 -0.18 -3.82
N ASP A 15 -5.18 -0.17 -5.06
CA ASP A 15 -5.26 -1.36 -5.87
C ASP A 15 -4.01 -1.42 -6.74
N LEU A 16 -3.20 -2.43 -6.55
CA LEU A 16 -1.96 -2.57 -7.28
C LEU A 16 -2.08 -3.38 -8.56
N HIS A 17 -3.26 -3.93 -8.84
CA HIS A 17 -3.45 -4.74 -10.03
C HIS A 17 -3.09 -4.03 -11.34
N PRO A 18 -3.38 -2.74 -11.52
CA PRO A 18 -3.09 -2.10 -12.79
C PRO A 18 -1.61 -1.88 -13.06
N PHE A 19 -0.75 -2.06 -12.06
CA PHE A 19 0.66 -1.72 -12.20
C PHE A 19 1.46 -2.95 -12.59
N ARG A 20 2.57 -2.72 -13.30
CA ARG A 20 3.44 -3.82 -13.66
C ARG A 20 4.14 -4.35 -12.42
N PRO A 21 4.43 -5.63 -12.38
CA PRO A 21 5.11 -6.20 -11.21
C PRO A 21 6.39 -5.45 -10.85
N ALA A 22 7.13 -4.98 -11.84
CA ALA A 22 8.38 -4.28 -11.56
C ALA A 22 8.15 -2.92 -10.90
N GLU A 23 6.94 -2.38 -11.00
CA GLU A 23 6.62 -1.07 -10.45
C GLU A 23 5.93 -1.14 -9.11
N VAL A 24 5.42 -2.31 -8.75
CA VAL A 24 4.51 -2.41 -7.60
C VAL A 24 5.16 -1.92 -6.32
N ARG A 25 6.42 -2.27 -6.07
CA ARG A 25 7.05 -1.87 -4.83
C ARG A 25 7.24 -0.36 -4.75
N ASP A 26 7.65 0.25 -5.86
CA ASP A 26 7.83 1.70 -5.86
C ASP A 26 6.51 2.43 -5.70
N VAL A 27 5.47 1.96 -6.39
CA VAL A 27 4.16 2.57 -6.28
C VAL A 27 3.64 2.44 -4.85
N ALA A 28 3.78 1.27 -4.25
CA ALA A 28 3.31 1.06 -2.89
C ALA A 28 4.06 1.95 -1.91
N ARG A 29 5.38 2.08 -2.08
CA ARG A 29 6.17 2.91 -1.18
C ARG A 29 5.72 4.36 -1.26
N GLU A 30 5.57 4.88 -2.48
CA GLU A 30 5.15 6.27 -2.64
C GLU A 30 3.78 6.51 -2.05
N TYR A 31 2.87 5.56 -2.27
CA TYR A 31 1.54 5.67 -1.69
C TYR A 31 1.59 5.70 -0.17
N LEU A 32 2.39 4.82 0.44
CA LEU A 32 2.45 4.75 1.89
C LEU A 32 3.04 6.02 2.49
N LEU A 33 4.06 6.57 1.84
CA LEU A 33 4.64 7.80 2.34
C LEU A 33 3.63 8.94 2.26
N GLU A 34 2.88 8.99 1.17
CA GLU A 34 1.90 10.05 1.01
C GLU A 34 0.74 9.87 2.00
N ALA A 35 0.27 8.64 2.17
CA ALA A 35 -0.81 8.38 3.11
C ALA A 35 -0.39 8.74 4.53
N HIS A 36 0.85 8.40 4.89
CA HIS A 36 1.38 8.74 6.21
C HIS A 36 1.42 10.26 6.38
N ALA A 37 1.89 10.98 5.35
CA ALA A 37 1.97 12.43 5.44
C ALA A 37 0.61 13.07 5.59
N ARG A 38 -0.43 12.42 5.11
CA ARG A 38 -1.79 12.95 5.22
C ARG A 38 -2.51 12.51 6.47
N GLY A 39 -1.83 11.77 7.33
CA GLY A 39 -2.40 11.40 8.62
C GLY A 39 -3.15 10.08 8.64
N PHE A 40 -3.07 9.29 7.59
CA PHE A 40 -3.73 7.99 7.59
C PHE A 40 -2.99 7.08 8.56
N THR A 41 -3.74 6.35 9.37
CA THR A 41 -3.14 5.41 10.30
C THR A 41 -3.38 3.97 9.90
N GLN A 42 -4.24 3.74 8.91
CA GLN A 42 -4.49 2.39 8.43
C GLN A 42 -4.85 2.45 6.96
N VAL A 43 -4.21 1.64 6.16
CA VAL A 43 -4.53 1.58 4.74
C VAL A 43 -4.51 0.13 4.30
N ARG A 44 -4.99 -0.14 3.10
CA ARG A 44 -5.03 -1.49 2.56
C ARG A 44 -4.41 -1.49 1.17
N LEU A 45 -3.56 -2.47 0.93
CA LEU A 45 -2.93 -2.66 -0.39
C LEU A 45 -3.51 -3.93 -0.99
N ILE A 46 -4.07 -3.82 -2.18
CA ILE A 46 -4.64 -4.97 -2.89
C ILE A 46 -3.63 -5.41 -3.92
N HIS A 47 -2.97 -6.53 -3.66
CA HIS A 47 -1.93 -7.03 -4.56
C HIS A 47 -2.34 -8.28 -5.30
N GLY A 48 -3.50 -8.84 -4.96
CA GLY A 48 -3.96 -10.04 -5.62
C GLY A 48 -3.34 -11.28 -5.00
N ARG A 49 -3.96 -12.42 -5.25
CA ARG A 49 -3.44 -13.66 -4.68
C ARG A 49 -2.33 -14.24 -5.53
N GLY A 50 -2.53 -14.30 -6.83
CA GLY A 50 -1.53 -14.80 -7.75
C GLY A 50 -0.75 -15.97 -7.21
N ILE A 51 0.55 -15.98 -7.46
CA ILE A 51 1.41 -17.03 -6.98
C ILE A 51 2.17 -16.59 -5.74
N GLY A 52 1.79 -15.49 -5.15
CA GLY A 52 2.40 -15.06 -3.90
C GLY A 52 3.62 -14.17 -4.04
N VAL A 53 4.13 -13.99 -5.25
CA VAL A 53 5.35 -13.18 -5.43
C VAL A 53 5.10 -11.73 -5.06
N GLN A 54 3.97 -11.18 -5.49
CA GLN A 54 3.67 -9.79 -5.19
C GLN A 54 3.47 -9.61 -3.69
N ARG A 55 2.78 -10.55 -3.06
CA ARG A 55 2.55 -10.46 -1.64
C ARG A 55 3.87 -10.47 -0.87
N GLU A 56 4.81 -11.33 -1.26
CA GLU A 56 6.09 -11.37 -0.58
C GLU A 56 6.88 -10.09 -0.78
N GLY A 57 6.85 -9.54 -1.97
CA GLY A 57 7.54 -8.28 -2.24
C GLY A 57 6.98 -7.13 -1.42
N ILE A 58 5.66 -7.09 -1.29
CA ILE A 58 5.01 -6.07 -0.47
C ILE A 58 5.39 -6.25 0.99
N ARG A 59 5.38 -7.49 1.50
CA ARG A 59 5.72 -7.72 2.90
C ARG A 59 7.17 -7.31 3.17
N ALA A 60 8.07 -7.58 2.24
CA ALA A 60 9.46 -7.17 2.41
C ALA A 60 9.57 -5.64 2.46
N LEU A 61 8.84 -4.96 1.59
CA LEU A 61 8.83 -3.50 1.59
C LEU A 61 8.33 -2.97 2.91
N LEU A 62 7.20 -3.51 3.39
CA LEU A 62 6.59 -3.02 4.63
C LEU A 62 7.53 -3.20 5.81
N SER A 63 8.26 -4.30 5.83
CA SER A 63 9.19 -4.55 6.92
C SER A 63 10.35 -3.55 6.93
N SER A 64 10.60 -2.89 5.81
CA SER A 64 11.72 -1.97 5.71
C SER A 64 11.35 -0.52 5.98
N LEU A 65 10.07 -0.20 6.12
CA LEU A 65 9.63 1.19 6.25
C LEU A 65 9.38 1.52 7.71
N GLU A 66 10.01 2.59 8.18
CA GLU A 66 9.85 3.00 9.58
C GLU A 66 8.45 3.46 9.90
N ILE A 67 7.73 3.97 8.90
CA ILE A 67 6.38 4.47 9.16
C ILE A 67 5.38 3.34 9.33
N VAL A 68 5.76 2.10 9.05
CA VAL A 68 4.85 0.96 9.17
C VAL A 68 5.02 0.36 10.55
N ILE A 69 3.93 0.38 11.34
CA ILE A 69 3.96 -0.21 12.67
C ILE A 69 3.75 -1.72 12.57
N ASP A 70 2.82 -2.13 11.72
CA ASP A 70 2.46 -3.54 11.64
C ASP A 70 1.70 -3.75 10.34
N PHE A 71 1.57 -4.99 9.92
CA PHE A 71 0.75 -5.31 8.76
C PHE A 71 0.31 -6.76 8.88
N HIS A 72 -0.82 -7.05 8.26
CA HIS A 72 -1.34 -8.41 8.28
C HIS A 72 -2.26 -8.61 7.09
N ASP A 73 -2.52 -9.86 6.75
CA ASP A 73 -3.44 -10.17 5.67
C ASP A 73 -4.84 -9.68 6.05
N ALA A 74 -5.56 -9.15 5.09
CA ALA A 74 -6.94 -8.76 5.34
C ALA A 74 -7.76 -10.02 5.58
N ASP A 75 -8.88 -9.86 6.29
CA ASP A 75 -9.73 -11.01 6.53
C ASP A 75 -10.53 -11.31 5.26
N ALA A 76 -11.34 -12.36 5.30
CA ALA A 76 -12.04 -12.82 4.11
C ALA A 76 -12.92 -11.74 3.51
N SER A 77 -13.54 -10.93 4.35
CA SER A 77 -14.42 -9.89 3.83
C SER A 77 -13.62 -8.74 3.27
N GLY A 78 -12.35 -8.62 3.63
CA GLY A 78 -11.49 -7.56 3.13
C GLY A 78 -10.55 -7.99 2.02
N GLY A 79 -10.75 -9.17 1.45
CA GLY A 79 -9.92 -9.61 0.34
C GLY A 79 -9.00 -10.76 0.67
N GLY A 80 -8.99 -11.22 1.89
CA GLY A 80 -8.16 -12.34 2.28
C GLY A 80 -6.70 -12.04 2.05
N TRP A 81 -5.91 -13.05 1.71
CA TRP A 81 -4.48 -12.83 1.54
C TRP A 81 -4.14 -12.20 0.20
N GLY A 82 -5.14 -11.79 -0.58
CA GLY A 82 -4.92 -10.97 -1.74
C GLY A 82 -4.79 -9.49 -1.40
N SER A 83 -4.96 -9.13 -0.13
CA SER A 83 -4.81 -7.76 0.36
C SER A 83 -4.05 -7.77 1.67
N THR A 84 -3.36 -6.69 1.94
CA THR A 84 -2.63 -6.51 3.19
C THR A 84 -3.10 -5.23 3.86
N VAL A 85 -3.49 -5.33 5.12
CA VAL A 85 -3.81 -4.15 5.93
C VAL A 85 -2.51 -3.66 6.55
N VAL A 86 -2.26 -2.36 6.45
CA VAL A 86 -1.02 -1.75 6.92
C VAL A 86 -1.37 -0.72 7.98
N LEU A 87 -0.75 -0.83 9.13
CA LEU A 87 -0.93 0.14 10.20
C LEU A 87 0.24 1.10 10.17
N LEU A 88 -0.05 2.38 10.08
CA LEU A 88 0.97 3.42 9.94
C LEU A 88 1.10 4.19 11.25
N ALA A 89 2.30 4.62 11.53
CA ALA A 89 2.55 5.47 12.68
C ALA A 89 1.86 6.80 12.48
N GLU A 90 1.55 7.49 13.57
CA GLU A 90 0.99 8.80 13.44
C GLU A 90 2.08 9.75 12.97
N PRO A 91 1.76 10.70 12.10
CA PRO A 91 2.78 11.61 11.62
C PRO A 91 3.25 12.49 12.77
N LYS A 92 4.52 12.84 12.73
CA LYS A 92 5.05 13.73 13.72
C LYS A 92 4.68 15.13 13.38
N GLU A 93 4.52 15.93 14.41
CA GLU A 93 4.16 17.30 14.18
C GLU A 93 5.23 18.08 13.58
#